data_0e9b46477287b45423259d2840aa040f
#
_entry.id   0e9b46477287b45423259d2840aa040f
#
_cell.length_a   1.000
_cell.length_b   1.000
_cell.length_c   1.000
_cell.angle_alpha   90.00
_cell.angle_beta   90.00
_cell.angle_gamma   90.00
#
_symmetry.space_group_name_H-M   'P 1'
#
loop_
_entity.id
_entity.type
_entity.pdbx_description
1 polymer ?
#
loop_
_entity_poly.entity_id
_entity_poly.type
_entity_poly.pdbx_seq_one_letter_code
_entity_poly.pdbx_strand_id
1 'polypeptide(L)'
;MQPAKDNYMYQMIRCELTDAVGAEFVNSGSADGLGHSIDYYWIPEMWHDRGNEPQRPDFVVHPGSTEEVAKVMKIANQYKIPVTPWGGGSGSQGGALPIYGGIILDMKRMNRVIEVDTRTLSVTCETGINAQHLEWAVEKAGYSTMHFP
;
A
#
# COMPACT_ATOMS: atom_id res chain seq x y z
N MET A 1 8.08 -19.43 -3.63
CA MET A 1 9.48 -19.44 -4.15
C MET A 1 9.70 -18.06 -4.73
N GLN A 2 10.39 -17.15 -3.99
CA GLN A 2 10.69 -15.82 -4.52
C GLN A 2 11.57 -15.98 -5.76
N PRO A 3 11.25 -15.31 -6.89
CA PRO A 3 12.17 -15.30 -8.02
C PRO A 3 13.50 -14.69 -7.55
N ALA A 4 14.60 -15.30 -7.93
CA ALA A 4 15.91 -14.75 -7.64
C ALA A 4 15.95 -13.32 -8.17
N LYS A 5 16.32 -12.34 -7.33
CA LYS A 5 16.37 -10.89 -7.66
C LYS A 5 17.26 -10.58 -8.88
N ASP A 6 18.03 -11.55 -9.34
CA ASP A 6 18.89 -11.51 -10.52
C ASP A 6 18.22 -12.03 -11.82
N ASN A 7 16.94 -12.41 -11.74
CA ASN A 7 16.22 -12.86 -12.94
C ASN A 7 15.93 -11.65 -13.84
N TYR A 8 16.24 -11.78 -15.14
CA TYR A 8 15.97 -10.76 -16.17
C TYR A 8 14.55 -10.22 -16.12
N MET A 9 13.55 -11.09 -15.91
CA MET A 9 12.14 -10.71 -15.78
C MET A 9 11.91 -9.79 -14.56
N TYR A 10 12.52 -10.08 -13.43
CA TYR A 10 12.42 -9.25 -12.22
C TYR A 10 12.96 -7.84 -12.48
N GLN A 11 14.12 -7.73 -13.12
CA GLN A 11 14.74 -6.43 -13.44
C GLN A 11 13.88 -5.64 -14.45
N MET A 12 13.30 -6.33 -15.44
CA MET A 12 12.41 -5.71 -16.41
C MET A 12 11.15 -5.14 -15.77
N ILE A 13 10.50 -5.92 -14.91
CA ILE A 13 9.34 -5.46 -14.13
C ILE A 13 9.70 -4.26 -13.26
N ARG A 14 10.85 -4.30 -12.58
CA ARG A 14 11.34 -3.19 -11.78
C ARG A 14 11.53 -1.91 -12.60
N CYS A 15 12.11 -2.01 -13.80
CA CYS A 15 12.26 -0.87 -14.71
C CYS A 15 10.90 -0.29 -15.10
N GLU A 16 9.94 -1.13 -15.52
CA GLU A 16 8.60 -0.67 -15.89
C GLU A 16 7.86 0.00 -14.72
N LEU A 17 7.97 -0.57 -13.51
CA LEU A 17 7.41 0.06 -12.30
C LEU A 17 8.07 1.40 -12.00
N THR A 18 9.40 1.50 -12.16
CA THR A 18 10.17 2.74 -12.00
C THR A 18 9.75 3.80 -13.02
N ASP A 19 9.53 3.42 -14.27
CA ASP A 19 9.05 4.32 -15.31
C ASP A 19 7.59 4.79 -15.05
N ALA A 20 6.82 3.97 -14.34
CA ALA A 20 5.42 4.28 -14.04
C ALA A 20 5.24 5.30 -12.91
N VAL A 21 6.07 5.24 -11.85
CA VAL A 21 5.88 6.02 -10.61
C VAL A 21 7.10 6.82 -10.15
N GLY A 22 8.28 6.60 -10.75
CA GLY A 22 9.57 7.16 -10.33
C GLY A 22 10.41 6.18 -9.50
N ALA A 23 11.72 6.26 -9.64
CA ALA A 23 12.67 5.30 -9.03
C ALA A 23 12.64 5.34 -7.50
N GLU A 24 12.46 6.50 -6.91
CA GLU A 24 12.37 6.72 -5.47
C GLU A 24 11.10 6.13 -4.83
N PHE A 25 10.10 5.76 -5.65
CA PHE A 25 8.83 5.22 -5.21
C PHE A 25 8.65 3.72 -5.47
N VAL A 26 9.72 3.04 -5.87
CA VAL A 26 9.76 1.58 -6.07
C VAL A 26 10.85 0.97 -5.20
N ASN A 27 10.44 0.31 -4.14
CA ASN A 27 11.34 -0.36 -3.22
C ASN A 27 11.30 -1.88 -3.40
N SER A 28 12.46 -2.52 -3.28
CA SER A 28 12.63 -3.98 -3.27
C SER A 28 13.60 -4.41 -2.17
N GLY A 29 13.82 -3.53 -1.19
CA GLY A 29 14.69 -3.75 -0.05
C GLY A 29 14.10 -4.70 0.98
N SER A 30 14.97 -5.35 1.76
CA SER A 30 14.52 -6.29 2.80
C SER A 30 13.77 -5.60 3.94
N ALA A 31 14.14 -4.37 4.30
CA ALA A 31 13.49 -3.60 5.36
C ALA A 31 12.06 -3.22 5.01
N ASP A 32 11.84 -2.63 3.81
CA ASP A 32 10.51 -2.28 3.32
C ASP A 32 9.63 -3.52 3.12
N GLY A 33 10.23 -4.61 2.60
CA GLY A 33 9.55 -5.88 2.44
C GLY A 33 9.05 -6.45 3.76
N LEU A 34 9.85 -6.37 4.82
CA LEU A 34 9.45 -6.83 6.16
C LEU A 34 8.37 -5.91 6.74
N GLY A 35 8.52 -4.58 6.64
CA GLY A 35 7.54 -3.62 7.14
C GLY A 35 6.15 -3.76 6.52
N HIS A 36 6.06 -4.31 5.30
CA HIS A 36 4.80 -4.58 4.61
C HIS A 36 4.39 -6.07 4.62
N SER A 37 5.03 -6.90 5.44
CA SER A 37 4.70 -8.32 5.62
C SER A 37 3.93 -8.58 6.90
N ILE A 38 3.82 -7.58 7.78
CA ILE A 38 3.19 -7.65 9.09
C ILE A 38 2.22 -6.48 9.16
N ASP A 39 0.93 -6.78 9.27
CA ASP A 39 -0.13 -5.81 9.55
C ASP A 39 -0.59 -5.95 11.02
N TYR A 40 -1.71 -5.35 11.38
CA TYR A 40 -2.24 -5.48 12.75
C TYR A 40 -2.89 -6.86 13.04
N TYR A 41 -2.78 -7.80 12.12
CA TYR A 41 -3.18 -9.19 12.31
C TYR A 41 -2.08 -9.93 13.08
N TRP A 42 -2.41 -10.48 14.23
CA TRP A 42 -1.46 -11.03 15.20
C TRP A 42 -0.67 -12.27 14.72
N ILE A 43 -1.15 -12.98 13.71
CA ILE A 43 -0.50 -14.25 13.26
C ILE A 43 0.88 -14.02 12.64
N PRO A 44 1.10 -13.07 11.68
CA PRO A 44 2.43 -12.82 11.13
C PRO A 44 3.43 -12.32 12.17
N GLU A 45 2.98 -11.49 13.12
CA GLU A 45 3.80 -11.03 14.24
C GLU A 45 4.26 -12.22 15.10
N MET A 46 3.33 -13.10 15.47
CA MET A 46 3.64 -14.32 16.21
C MET A 46 4.61 -15.25 15.43
N TRP A 47 4.46 -15.36 14.11
CA TRP A 47 5.39 -16.13 13.29
C TRP A 47 6.78 -15.53 13.32
N HIS A 48 6.88 -14.21 13.14
CA HIS A 48 8.15 -13.49 13.18
C HIS A 48 8.86 -13.67 14.52
N ASP A 49 8.15 -13.51 15.64
CA ASP A 49 8.69 -13.71 16.99
C ASP A 49 9.19 -15.13 17.25
N ARG A 50 8.62 -16.11 16.55
CA ARG A 50 9.06 -17.52 16.61
C ARG A 50 10.15 -17.87 15.59
N GLY A 51 10.72 -16.88 14.91
CA GLY A 51 11.77 -17.06 13.91
C GLY A 51 11.27 -17.58 12.56
N ASN A 52 9.96 -17.57 12.31
CA ASN A 52 9.39 -17.87 11.01
C ASN A 52 9.17 -16.55 10.24
N GLU A 53 9.82 -16.41 9.11
CA GLU A 53 9.63 -15.21 8.30
C GLU A 53 8.26 -15.22 7.61
N PRO A 54 7.45 -14.13 7.76
CA PRO A 54 6.25 -13.96 6.96
C PRO A 54 6.60 -13.77 5.48
N GLN A 55 5.65 -14.07 4.60
CA GLN A 55 5.84 -13.87 3.16
C GLN A 55 6.06 -12.37 2.87
N ARG A 56 7.13 -12.06 2.14
CA ARG A 56 7.47 -10.68 1.75
C ARG A 56 6.98 -10.37 0.34
N PRO A 57 6.63 -9.11 0.05
CA PRO A 57 6.39 -8.68 -1.32
C PRO A 57 7.69 -8.66 -2.12
N ASP A 58 7.58 -8.78 -3.44
CA ASP A 58 8.71 -8.58 -4.35
C ASP A 58 9.03 -7.10 -4.52
N PHE A 59 7.98 -6.27 -4.56
CA PHE A 59 8.08 -4.82 -4.71
C PHE A 59 7.10 -4.11 -3.77
N VAL A 60 7.52 -2.96 -3.22
CA VAL A 60 6.66 -1.98 -2.57
C VAL A 60 6.64 -0.74 -3.46
N VAL A 61 5.48 -0.38 -3.96
CA VAL A 61 5.28 0.73 -4.90
C VAL A 61 4.38 1.78 -4.27
N HIS A 62 4.81 3.04 -4.32
CA HIS A 62 4.12 4.18 -3.74
C HIS A 62 3.56 5.11 -4.83
N PRO A 63 2.38 4.86 -5.40
CA PRO A 63 1.79 5.73 -6.41
C PRO A 63 1.31 7.05 -5.78
N GLY A 64 1.43 8.15 -6.53
CA GLY A 64 0.99 9.48 -6.13
C GLY A 64 -0.27 9.96 -6.86
N SER A 65 -0.79 9.17 -7.81
CA SER A 65 -2.00 9.51 -8.56
C SER A 65 -2.75 8.28 -9.05
N THR A 66 -4.01 8.46 -9.44
CA THR A 66 -4.84 7.42 -10.06
C THR A 66 -4.23 6.90 -11.36
N GLU A 67 -3.58 7.76 -12.14
CA GLU A 67 -2.89 7.41 -13.39
C GLU A 67 -1.69 6.49 -13.12
N GLU A 68 -0.92 6.77 -12.06
CA GLU A 68 0.18 5.92 -11.64
C GLU A 68 -0.33 4.56 -11.16
N VAL A 69 -1.40 4.52 -10.35
CA VAL A 69 -2.07 3.27 -9.96
C VAL A 69 -2.48 2.47 -11.19
N ALA A 70 -3.11 3.11 -12.18
CA ALA A 70 -3.55 2.44 -13.40
C ALA A 70 -2.38 1.85 -14.20
N LYS A 71 -1.22 2.53 -14.26
CA LYS A 71 0.00 2.00 -14.90
C LYS A 71 0.52 0.76 -14.16
N VAL A 72 0.64 0.84 -12.83
CA VAL A 72 1.08 -0.29 -12.00
C VAL A 72 0.16 -1.50 -12.19
N MET A 73 -1.16 -1.30 -12.18
CA MET A 73 -2.13 -2.38 -12.39
C MET A 73 -2.04 -3.00 -13.80
N LYS A 74 -1.72 -2.22 -14.84
CA LYS A 74 -1.47 -2.74 -16.20
C LYS A 74 -0.24 -3.64 -16.21
N ILE A 75 0.87 -3.20 -15.60
CA ILE A 75 2.11 -3.98 -15.47
C ILE A 75 1.83 -5.28 -14.71
N ALA A 76 1.17 -5.19 -13.55
CA ALA A 76 0.83 -6.35 -12.74
C ALA A 76 -0.02 -7.37 -13.52
N ASN A 77 -1.00 -6.89 -14.29
CA ASN A 77 -1.84 -7.76 -15.12
C ASN A 77 -1.08 -8.39 -16.29
N GLN A 78 -0.17 -7.65 -16.93
CA GLN A 78 0.69 -8.14 -18.01
C GLN A 78 1.56 -9.32 -17.55
N TYR A 79 2.18 -9.20 -16.40
CA TYR A 79 3.08 -10.21 -15.84
C TYR A 79 2.41 -11.19 -14.87
N LYS A 80 1.07 -11.07 -14.66
CA LYS A 80 0.28 -11.90 -13.73
C LYS A 80 0.84 -11.86 -12.31
N ILE A 81 1.24 -10.68 -11.85
CA ILE A 81 1.78 -10.45 -10.51
C ILE A 81 0.63 -10.11 -9.55
N PRO A 82 0.54 -10.77 -8.39
CA PRO A 82 -0.40 -10.39 -7.34
C PRO A 82 -0.18 -8.96 -6.87
N VAL A 83 -1.25 -8.22 -6.62
CA VAL A 83 -1.21 -6.87 -6.05
C VAL A 83 -2.01 -6.85 -4.75
N THR A 84 -1.38 -6.36 -3.69
CA THR A 84 -2.04 -6.17 -2.39
C THR A 84 -2.03 -4.67 -2.07
N PRO A 85 -3.21 -4.03 -1.91
CA PRO A 85 -3.27 -2.62 -1.51
C PRO A 85 -2.88 -2.47 -0.04
N TRP A 86 -2.17 -1.37 0.26
CA TRP A 86 -1.73 -1.03 1.61
C TRP A 86 -2.10 0.41 1.95
N GLY A 87 -2.85 0.58 3.04
CA GLY A 87 -3.10 1.87 3.66
C GLY A 87 -2.16 2.10 4.85
N GLY A 88 -2.69 1.94 6.07
CA GLY A 88 -1.92 1.99 7.32
C GLY A 88 -1.45 0.64 7.87
N GLY A 89 -1.84 -0.48 7.26
CA GLY A 89 -1.59 -1.81 7.83
C GLY A 89 -2.39 -2.08 9.12
N SER A 90 -3.44 -1.32 9.38
CA SER A 90 -4.24 -1.40 10.62
C SER A 90 -5.31 -2.49 10.62
N GLY A 91 -5.44 -3.24 9.53
CA GLY A 91 -6.40 -4.33 9.41
C GLY A 91 -6.07 -5.52 10.30
N SER A 92 -7.05 -6.00 11.08
CA SER A 92 -6.88 -7.09 12.04
C SER A 92 -7.18 -8.49 11.48
N GLN A 93 -7.37 -8.63 10.18
CA GLN A 93 -7.76 -9.88 9.51
C GLN A 93 -6.81 -10.32 8.39
N GLY A 94 -5.63 -9.69 8.29
CA GLY A 94 -4.60 -10.06 7.32
C GLY A 94 -4.88 -9.64 5.87
N GLY A 95 -5.81 -8.72 5.65
CA GLY A 95 -6.18 -8.28 4.29
C GLY A 95 -5.11 -7.50 3.55
N ALA A 96 -4.11 -6.96 4.26
CA ALA A 96 -2.98 -6.24 3.69
C ALA A 96 -1.73 -7.12 3.50
N LEU A 97 -1.78 -8.40 3.85
CA LEU A 97 -0.60 -9.27 3.79
C LEU A 97 -0.33 -9.76 2.35
N PRO A 98 0.92 -9.70 1.89
CA PRO A 98 1.31 -10.20 0.57
C PRO A 98 1.49 -11.71 0.56
N ILE A 99 0.42 -12.47 0.80
CA ILE A 99 0.45 -13.94 0.96
C ILE A 99 1.11 -14.66 -0.23
N TYR A 100 0.98 -14.10 -1.42
CA TYR A 100 1.58 -14.64 -2.66
C TYR A 100 2.78 -13.84 -3.15
N GLY A 101 3.38 -12.98 -2.31
CA GLY A 101 4.43 -12.05 -2.75
C GLY A 101 3.87 -10.94 -3.64
N GLY A 102 4.56 -10.63 -4.72
CA GLY A 102 4.11 -9.66 -5.72
C GLY A 102 4.30 -8.21 -5.30
N ILE A 103 3.35 -7.35 -5.65
CA ILE A 103 3.43 -5.91 -5.44
C ILE A 103 2.55 -5.51 -4.25
N ILE A 104 3.13 -4.86 -3.26
CA ILE A 104 2.40 -4.00 -2.32
C ILE A 104 2.19 -2.63 -2.99
N LEU A 105 0.94 -2.19 -3.04
CA LEU A 105 0.58 -0.86 -3.52
C LEU A 105 0.29 0.05 -2.32
N ASP A 106 1.33 0.74 -1.84
CA ASP A 106 1.23 1.62 -0.68
C ASP A 106 0.67 2.98 -1.09
N MET A 107 -0.53 3.29 -0.63
CA MET A 107 -1.32 4.44 -1.05
C MET A 107 -0.98 5.73 -0.29
N LYS A 108 -0.02 5.74 0.63
CA LYS A 108 0.24 6.88 1.55
C LYS A 108 0.58 8.21 0.86
N ARG A 109 1.05 8.20 -0.39
CA ARG A 109 1.26 9.44 -1.17
C ARG A 109 -0.04 10.07 -1.63
N MET A 110 -1.12 9.31 -1.77
CA MET A 110 -2.45 9.77 -2.15
C MET A 110 -3.24 10.11 -0.89
N ASN A 111 -2.96 11.27 -0.28
CA ASN A 111 -3.41 11.61 1.07
C ASN A 111 -4.17 12.95 1.16
N ARG A 112 -4.74 13.44 0.06
CA ARG A 112 -5.45 14.71 0.03
C ARG A 112 -6.92 14.54 0.43
N VAL A 113 -7.46 15.53 1.15
CA VAL A 113 -8.90 15.75 1.25
C VAL A 113 -9.33 16.52 0.00
N ILE A 114 -10.27 15.97 -0.75
CA ILE A 114 -10.75 16.53 -2.02
C ILE A 114 -11.91 17.49 -1.75
N GLU A 115 -12.88 17.06 -0.92
CA GLU A 115 -14.10 17.84 -0.64
C GLU A 115 -14.66 17.47 0.73
N VAL A 116 -15.18 18.47 1.44
CA VAL A 116 -16.04 18.29 2.62
C VAL A 116 -17.40 18.92 2.28
N ASP A 117 -18.40 18.08 1.97
CA ASP A 117 -19.76 18.54 1.68
C ASP A 117 -20.61 18.55 2.96
N THR A 118 -20.81 19.73 3.52
CA THR A 118 -21.60 19.94 4.75
C THR A 118 -23.10 19.76 4.53
N ARG A 119 -23.58 19.76 3.29
CA ARG A 119 -24.99 19.57 2.97
C ARG A 119 -25.38 18.10 2.99
N THR A 120 -24.51 17.24 2.45
CA THR A 120 -24.73 15.78 2.42
C THR A 120 -24.05 15.07 3.59
N LEU A 121 -23.28 15.81 4.40
CA LEU A 121 -22.47 15.29 5.51
C LEU A 121 -21.50 14.19 5.04
N SER A 122 -20.85 14.44 3.90
CA SER A 122 -19.87 13.52 3.34
C SER A 122 -18.50 14.18 3.15
N VAL A 123 -17.45 13.37 3.16
CA VAL A 123 -16.10 13.80 2.84
C VAL A 123 -15.54 12.88 1.75
N THR A 124 -14.96 13.49 0.72
CA THR A 124 -14.23 12.80 -0.35
C THR A 124 -12.74 13.00 -0.13
N CYS A 125 -11.99 11.92 -0.05
CA CYS A 125 -10.53 11.98 0.13
C CYS A 125 -9.84 10.87 -0.66
N GLU A 126 -8.53 11.01 -0.82
CA GLU A 126 -7.68 9.96 -1.39
C GLU A 126 -7.48 8.81 -0.38
N THR A 127 -7.26 7.60 -0.90
CA THR A 127 -7.31 6.35 -0.13
C THR A 127 -6.15 6.14 0.85
N GLY A 128 -5.08 6.89 0.73
CA GLY A 128 -3.90 6.81 1.61
C GLY A 128 -3.89 7.88 2.71
N ILE A 129 -4.99 8.61 2.89
CA ILE A 129 -5.06 9.63 3.93
C ILE A 129 -4.99 9.00 5.32
N ASN A 130 -4.23 9.63 6.22
CA ASN A 130 -4.25 9.27 7.62
C ASN A 130 -5.57 9.72 8.27
N ALA A 131 -6.21 8.84 9.05
CA ALA A 131 -7.50 9.10 9.68
C ALA A 131 -7.49 10.37 10.57
N GLN A 132 -6.39 10.64 11.28
CA GLN A 132 -6.25 11.85 12.09
C GLN A 132 -6.21 13.12 11.22
N HIS A 133 -5.54 13.08 10.07
CA HIS A 133 -5.51 14.22 9.13
C HIS A 133 -6.90 14.47 8.53
N LEU A 134 -7.64 13.39 8.25
CA LEU A 134 -9.02 13.48 7.80
C LEU A 134 -9.91 14.11 8.87
N GLU A 135 -9.79 13.67 10.14
CA GLU A 135 -10.53 14.22 11.26
C GLU A 135 -10.26 15.73 11.42
N TRP A 136 -8.99 16.16 11.44
CA TRP A 136 -8.65 17.57 11.52
C TRP A 136 -9.20 18.41 10.37
N ALA A 137 -9.34 17.84 9.18
CA ALA A 137 -9.93 18.54 8.04
C ALA A 137 -11.45 18.71 8.22
N VAL A 138 -12.13 17.70 8.73
CA VAL A 138 -13.58 17.69 8.99
C VAL A 138 -13.93 18.57 10.19
N GLU A 139 -13.10 18.60 11.24
CA GLU A 139 -13.25 19.47 12.42
C GLU A 139 -13.24 20.97 12.03
N LYS A 140 -12.43 21.37 11.05
CA LYS A 140 -12.42 22.76 10.55
C LYS A 140 -13.76 23.18 9.95
N ALA A 141 -14.58 22.24 9.50
CA ALA A 141 -15.93 22.48 9.03
C ALA A 141 -16.99 22.35 10.14
N GLY A 142 -16.57 22.08 11.39
CA GLY A 142 -17.45 21.95 12.55
C GLY A 142 -18.08 20.57 12.73
N TYR A 143 -17.51 19.54 12.11
CA TYR A 143 -18.01 18.16 12.14
C TYR A 143 -16.94 17.19 12.66
N SER A 144 -17.31 15.93 12.82
CA SER A 144 -16.39 14.82 13.13
C SER A 144 -16.80 13.59 12.35
N THR A 145 -15.83 12.77 11.96
CA THR A 145 -16.10 11.46 11.35
C THR A 145 -16.65 10.47 12.36
N MET A 146 -16.46 10.73 13.66
CA MET A 146 -16.81 9.83 14.78
C MET A 146 -16.21 8.42 14.62
N HIS A 147 -15.11 8.33 13.85
CA HIS A 147 -14.42 7.07 13.57
C HIS A 147 -12.99 7.12 14.10
N PHE A 148 -12.69 6.26 15.06
CA PHE A 148 -11.37 6.09 15.67
C PHE A 148 -10.98 4.61 15.51
N PRO A 149 -10.25 4.26 14.43
CA PRO A 149 -9.80 2.89 14.21
C PRO A 149 -8.72 2.44 15.19
#